data_307bff7855596d0676213a1095006407
#
_entry.id   307bff7855596d0676213a1095006407
#
_cell.length_a   1.000
_cell.length_b   1.000
_cell.length_c   1.000
_cell.angle_alpha   90.00
_cell.angle_beta   90.00
_cell.angle_gamma   90.00
#
_symmetry.space_group_name_H-M   'P 1'
#
loop_
_entity.id
_entity.type
_entity.pdbx_description
1 polymer ?
#
loop_
_entity_poly.entity_id
_entity_poly.type
_entity_poly.pdbx_seq_one_letter_code
_entity_poly.pdbx_strand_id
1 'polypeptide(L)'
;MHIIGLLAVLIALPILGILGAWFGLDAAGIDSLRQQMQTVLPGYLVTSGWLALMVTLGVALVGGTVAVAISLFEFRGKRFFSWALLLPMAMPAYVCAYAYTDFLQYAGIVQGTLRGWFPGFRFDVRGLPGAIFLFVFTLYPYAYLLARNALSERGTHLMEAARMLGTPLRERIVRVALPLARPALMAGAALALMETLADYGVSAYFGLTTFTTGIYKAWMVLDDRIAAAQYASALLLFVAVLLWLERREQQRMRFSSVRGHRGDDGGAEARLPVLGGGRAVLAWLVCGLPVLLGFVLPVLILLQLWWGELGRTAQTGFEGGSASLFSFSRYAGWVWNSFRFGGMAALVAIVLALSLCFAQRAGGMSRVSGWLLRGVARLASMGYAIPGSVIAVGILLPVAWLQAVWPAASLGILLTATSLGVIYAYLVRFTAVAVQSVEAGYTRIPASVDEAARTLGSSRGAIAWRLHVPLLWRSLATAALMVFVDVVKELPATLLLRPFDTDTLAVIAHNLARDERLGEAALPALSIVAVGLVPVLVVMRALDTRKN
;
A
#
# COMPACT_ATOMS: atom_id res chain seq x y z
N MET A 1 11.90 21.71 -19.75
CA MET A 1 11.90 22.33 -18.41
C MET A 1 10.49 22.64 -17.93
N HIS A 2 9.62 23.23 -18.75
CA HIS A 2 8.24 23.57 -18.36
C HIS A 2 7.42 22.39 -17.88
N ILE A 3 7.49 21.24 -18.54
CA ILE A 3 6.78 20.01 -18.14
C ILE A 3 7.23 19.53 -16.75
N ILE A 4 8.53 19.57 -16.45
CA ILE A 4 9.07 19.13 -15.16
C ILE A 4 8.65 20.09 -14.03
N GLY A 5 8.67 21.39 -14.30
CA GLY A 5 8.18 22.40 -13.37
C GLY A 5 6.67 22.23 -13.10
N LEU A 6 5.88 22.01 -14.15
CA LEU A 6 4.45 21.73 -14.03
C LEU A 6 4.17 20.48 -13.19
N LEU A 7 4.93 19.40 -13.43
CA LEU A 7 4.81 18.16 -12.63
C LEU A 7 5.15 18.39 -11.14
N ALA A 8 6.19 19.19 -10.87
CA ALA A 8 6.53 19.54 -9.48
C ALA A 8 5.39 20.26 -8.79
N VAL A 9 4.82 21.27 -9.46
CA VAL A 9 3.70 22.05 -8.94
C VAL A 9 2.49 21.15 -8.74
N LEU A 10 2.14 20.32 -9.72
CA LEU A 10 1.01 19.40 -9.61
C LEU A 10 1.15 18.41 -8.44
N ILE A 11 2.33 17.84 -8.21
CA ILE A 11 2.54 16.91 -7.09
C ILE A 11 2.57 17.64 -5.74
N ALA A 12 3.11 18.87 -5.71
CA ALA A 12 3.19 19.65 -4.48
C ALA A 12 1.86 20.36 -4.12
N LEU A 13 0.98 20.59 -5.09
CA LEU A 13 -0.25 21.38 -4.92
C LEU A 13 -1.12 20.89 -3.76
N PRO A 14 -1.39 19.58 -3.56
CA PRO A 14 -2.20 19.12 -2.42
C PRO A 14 -1.56 19.46 -1.07
N ILE A 15 -0.24 19.31 -0.95
CA ILE A 15 0.49 19.65 0.28
C ILE A 15 0.44 21.18 0.51
N LEU A 16 0.68 21.96 -0.56
CA LEU A 16 0.61 23.41 -0.49
C LEU A 16 -0.81 23.90 -0.18
N GLY A 17 -1.84 23.22 -0.69
CA GLY A 17 -3.24 23.50 -0.38
C GLY A 17 -3.56 23.34 1.10
N ILE A 18 -3.08 22.26 1.72
CA ILE A 18 -3.26 22.02 3.16
C ILE A 18 -2.49 23.06 3.98
N LEU A 19 -1.23 23.33 3.64
CA LEU A 19 -0.42 24.34 4.33
C LEU A 19 -0.98 25.74 4.11
N GLY A 20 -1.52 26.04 2.94
CA GLY A 20 -2.17 27.30 2.60
C GLY A 20 -3.39 27.63 3.46
N ALA A 21 -4.12 26.61 3.91
CA ALA A 21 -5.27 26.79 4.79
C ALA A 21 -4.92 27.43 6.15
N TRP A 22 -3.66 27.35 6.59
CA TRP A 22 -3.19 27.99 7.82
C TRP A 22 -3.02 29.50 7.70
N PHE A 23 -2.83 30.04 6.50
CA PHE A 23 -2.68 31.50 6.27
C PHE A 23 -4.03 32.24 6.27
N GLY A 24 -5.15 31.52 6.14
CA GLY A 24 -6.51 32.10 6.14
C GLY A 24 -7.27 31.89 7.44
N LEU A 25 -6.58 31.50 8.53
CA LEU A 25 -7.24 31.29 9.83
C LEU A 25 -7.69 32.63 10.42
N ASP A 26 -8.98 32.73 10.66
CA ASP A 26 -9.61 33.77 11.48
C ASP A 26 -9.62 33.39 12.97
N ALA A 27 -10.14 34.28 13.82
CA ALA A 27 -10.26 34.03 15.25
C ALA A 27 -11.10 32.77 15.55
N ALA A 28 -12.17 32.53 14.78
CA ALA A 28 -13.01 31.35 14.93
C ALA A 28 -12.28 30.06 14.59
N GLY A 29 -11.44 30.06 13.56
CA GLY A 29 -10.59 28.91 13.19
C GLY A 29 -9.54 28.60 14.25
N ILE A 30 -8.99 29.61 14.94
CA ILE A 30 -8.04 29.43 16.05
C ILE A 30 -8.76 28.85 17.28
N ASP A 31 -9.95 29.33 17.61
CA ASP A 31 -10.74 28.82 18.72
C ASP A 31 -11.20 27.37 18.46
N SER A 32 -11.60 27.05 17.23
CA SER A 32 -11.91 25.69 16.79
C SER A 32 -10.69 24.77 16.98
N LEU A 33 -9.50 25.20 16.55
CA LEU A 33 -8.27 24.43 16.75
C LEU A 33 -7.98 24.18 18.25
N ARG A 34 -8.13 25.22 19.08
CA ARG A 34 -7.92 25.11 20.53
C ARG A 34 -8.88 24.09 21.15
N GLN A 35 -10.16 24.13 20.78
CA GLN A 35 -11.17 23.17 21.22
C GLN A 35 -10.84 21.74 20.75
N GLN A 36 -10.44 21.56 19.50
CA GLN A 36 -10.03 20.27 18.94
C GLN A 36 -8.80 19.70 19.67
N MET A 37 -7.80 20.53 19.99
CA MET A 37 -6.61 20.11 20.75
C MET A 37 -6.95 19.61 22.15
N GLN A 38 -8.02 20.09 22.75
CA GLN A 38 -8.45 19.68 24.09
C GLN A 38 -9.41 18.49 24.09
N THR A 39 -10.16 18.27 22.98
CA THR A 39 -11.24 17.28 22.94
C THR A 39 -10.92 16.07 22.08
N VAL A 40 -10.70 16.25 20.79
CA VAL A 40 -10.71 15.16 19.78
C VAL A 40 -9.30 14.75 19.36
N LEU A 41 -8.40 15.72 19.18
CA LEU A 41 -7.06 15.49 18.65
C LEU A 41 -6.21 14.52 19.50
N PRO A 42 -6.24 14.59 20.86
CA PRO A 42 -5.53 13.62 21.69
C PRO A 42 -5.99 12.17 21.46
N GLY A 43 -7.30 11.96 21.28
CA GLY A 43 -7.87 10.65 20.96
C GLY A 43 -7.34 10.11 19.63
N TYR A 44 -7.34 10.95 18.58
CA TYR A 44 -6.80 10.57 17.26
C TYR A 44 -5.31 10.24 17.34
N LEU A 45 -4.53 11.02 18.10
CA LEU A 45 -3.09 10.83 18.27
C LEU A 45 -2.78 9.53 19.01
N VAL A 46 -3.48 9.27 20.10
CA VAL A 46 -3.29 8.05 20.90
C VAL A 46 -3.71 6.81 20.12
N THR A 47 -4.89 6.81 19.50
CA THR A 47 -5.38 5.65 18.74
C THR A 47 -4.51 5.37 17.52
N SER A 48 -4.18 6.41 16.72
CA SER A 48 -3.29 6.24 15.56
C SER A 48 -1.87 5.85 15.98
N GLY A 49 -1.38 6.38 17.10
CA GLY A 49 -0.06 6.05 17.66
C GLY A 49 0.04 4.60 18.13
N TRP A 50 -0.94 4.12 18.89
CA TRP A 50 -1.00 2.71 19.30
C TRP A 50 -1.14 1.77 18.12
N LEU A 51 -2.03 2.10 17.17
CA LEU A 51 -2.21 1.33 15.95
C LEU A 51 -0.89 1.25 15.16
N ALA A 52 -0.25 2.39 14.93
CA ALA A 52 1.03 2.48 14.23
C ALA A 52 2.12 1.64 14.91
N LEU A 53 2.27 1.77 16.23
CA LEU A 53 3.30 1.06 17.00
C LEU A 53 3.07 -0.46 16.98
N MET A 54 1.88 -0.91 17.31
CA MET A 54 1.57 -2.33 17.44
C MET A 54 1.59 -3.05 16.09
N VAL A 55 1.09 -2.41 15.03
CA VAL A 55 1.17 -2.97 13.67
C VAL A 55 2.62 -3.05 13.20
N THR A 56 3.43 -2.01 13.40
CA THR A 56 4.86 -2.01 13.03
C THR A 56 5.62 -3.13 13.73
N LEU A 57 5.42 -3.31 15.02
CA LEU A 57 6.05 -4.38 15.80
C LEU A 57 5.55 -5.76 15.35
N GLY A 58 4.25 -5.93 15.18
CA GLY A 58 3.64 -7.19 14.73
C GLY A 58 4.10 -7.60 13.34
N VAL A 59 4.12 -6.66 12.39
CA VAL A 59 4.62 -6.88 11.02
C VAL A 59 6.10 -7.24 11.00
N ALA A 60 6.93 -6.55 11.80
CA ALA A 60 8.35 -6.87 11.91
C ALA A 60 8.56 -8.26 12.53
N LEU A 61 7.79 -8.62 13.54
CA LEU A 61 7.87 -9.92 14.20
C LEU A 61 7.44 -11.05 13.25
N VAL A 62 6.23 -10.97 12.68
CA VAL A 62 5.70 -12.01 11.78
C VAL A 62 6.53 -12.08 10.51
N GLY A 63 6.77 -10.95 9.84
CA GLY A 63 7.57 -10.88 8.61
C GLY A 63 9.02 -11.34 8.82
N GLY A 64 9.63 -10.98 9.95
CA GLY A 64 10.98 -11.41 10.32
C GLY A 64 11.08 -12.90 10.60
N THR A 65 10.14 -13.48 11.35
CA THR A 65 10.13 -14.91 11.65
C THR A 65 9.94 -15.77 10.41
N VAL A 66 8.99 -15.41 9.52
CA VAL A 66 8.80 -16.15 8.27
C VAL A 66 9.97 -15.94 7.29
N ALA A 67 10.60 -14.76 7.26
CA ALA A 67 11.79 -14.52 6.45
C ALA A 67 12.97 -15.40 6.89
N VAL A 68 13.22 -15.50 8.20
CA VAL A 68 14.23 -16.40 8.77
C VAL A 68 13.91 -17.86 8.44
N ALA A 69 12.66 -18.30 8.61
CA ALA A 69 12.25 -19.67 8.32
C ALA A 69 12.50 -20.06 6.85
N ILE A 70 12.14 -19.17 5.90
CA ILE A 70 12.29 -19.43 4.46
C ILE A 70 13.75 -19.26 4.00
N SER A 71 14.52 -18.33 4.56
CA SER A 71 15.87 -18.02 4.05
C SER A 71 16.94 -18.92 4.64
N LEU A 72 16.82 -19.38 5.90
CA LEU A 72 17.87 -20.07 6.63
C LEU A 72 17.66 -21.57 6.79
N PHE A 73 16.49 -22.09 6.43
CA PHE A 73 16.19 -23.50 6.61
C PHE A 73 15.67 -24.15 5.33
N GLU A 74 15.89 -25.47 5.22
CA GLU A 74 15.31 -26.29 4.18
C GLU A 74 14.25 -27.21 4.83
N PHE A 75 13.03 -27.22 4.30
CA PHE A 75 11.93 -28.07 4.75
C PHE A 75 10.97 -28.37 3.61
N ARG A 76 10.24 -29.47 3.72
CA ARG A 76 9.28 -29.88 2.71
C ARG A 76 8.17 -28.81 2.57
N GLY A 77 7.92 -28.32 1.34
CA GLY A 77 6.95 -27.25 1.08
C GLY A 77 7.51 -25.82 1.14
N LYS A 78 8.80 -25.61 1.42
CA LYS A 78 9.46 -24.28 1.41
C LYS A 78 9.17 -23.50 0.14
N ARG A 79 9.24 -24.16 -1.03
CA ARG A 79 8.98 -23.51 -2.33
C ARG A 79 7.54 -22.99 -2.41
N PHE A 80 6.57 -23.76 -1.93
CA PHE A 80 5.18 -23.33 -1.84
C PHE A 80 5.03 -22.13 -0.91
N PHE A 81 5.54 -22.21 0.32
CA PHE A 81 5.45 -21.08 1.25
C PHE A 81 6.20 -19.84 0.80
N SER A 82 7.28 -19.97 0.05
CA SER A 82 8.07 -18.82 -0.41
C SER A 82 7.27 -17.82 -1.25
N TRP A 83 6.21 -18.25 -1.91
CA TRP A 83 5.29 -17.39 -2.64
C TRP A 83 3.94 -17.23 -1.93
N ALA A 84 3.44 -18.27 -1.25
CA ALA A 84 2.16 -18.22 -0.55
C ALA A 84 2.14 -17.11 0.53
N LEU A 85 3.28 -16.83 1.16
CA LEU A 85 3.47 -15.75 2.12
C LEU A 85 3.27 -14.34 1.51
N LEU A 86 3.20 -14.21 0.18
CA LEU A 86 2.90 -12.95 -0.51
C LEU A 86 1.40 -12.76 -0.80
N LEU A 87 0.60 -13.83 -0.70
CA LEU A 87 -0.84 -13.77 -1.02
C LEU A 87 -1.61 -12.69 -0.25
N PRO A 88 -1.35 -12.43 1.04
CA PRO A 88 -2.07 -11.38 1.76
C PRO A 88 -1.90 -9.97 1.17
N MET A 89 -0.85 -9.69 0.38
CA MET A 89 -0.73 -8.42 -0.35
C MET A 89 -1.85 -8.20 -1.39
N ALA A 90 -2.46 -9.27 -1.87
CA ALA A 90 -3.60 -9.19 -2.78
C ALA A 90 -4.89 -8.74 -2.06
N MET A 91 -4.94 -8.90 -0.73
CA MET A 91 -6.13 -8.67 0.09
C MET A 91 -6.07 -7.27 0.71
N PRO A 92 -6.98 -6.33 0.35
CA PRO A 92 -7.09 -5.07 1.07
C PRO A 92 -7.50 -5.30 2.53
N ALA A 93 -6.91 -4.55 3.48
CA ALA A 93 -7.18 -4.73 4.91
C ALA A 93 -8.67 -4.54 5.26
N TYR A 94 -9.35 -3.58 4.63
CA TYR A 94 -10.78 -3.36 4.86
C TYR A 94 -11.66 -4.53 4.39
N VAL A 95 -11.26 -5.24 3.34
CA VAL A 95 -11.96 -6.46 2.88
C VAL A 95 -11.81 -7.58 3.90
N CYS A 96 -10.62 -7.75 4.49
CA CYS A 96 -10.42 -8.64 5.63
C CYS A 96 -11.32 -8.26 6.82
N ALA A 97 -11.47 -6.95 7.09
CA ALA A 97 -12.31 -6.48 8.19
C ALA A 97 -13.77 -6.92 8.00
N TYR A 98 -14.31 -6.85 6.79
CA TYR A 98 -15.67 -7.30 6.48
C TYR A 98 -15.83 -8.80 6.71
N ALA A 99 -14.90 -9.61 6.18
CA ALA A 99 -14.92 -11.06 6.33
C ALA A 99 -14.85 -11.46 7.82
N TYR A 100 -13.86 -10.94 8.56
CA TYR A 100 -13.68 -11.30 9.96
C TYR A 100 -14.80 -10.79 10.87
N THR A 101 -15.44 -9.68 10.54
CA THR A 101 -16.58 -9.21 11.33
C THR A 101 -17.73 -10.20 11.28
N ASP A 102 -18.11 -10.67 10.10
CA ASP A 102 -19.18 -11.68 9.97
C ASP A 102 -18.83 -12.97 10.72
N PHE A 103 -17.61 -13.45 10.54
CA PHE A 103 -17.15 -14.71 11.12
C PHE A 103 -17.01 -14.68 12.65
N LEU A 104 -16.55 -13.55 13.20
CA LEU A 104 -16.25 -13.37 14.63
C LEU A 104 -17.29 -12.53 15.38
N GLN A 105 -18.37 -12.06 14.73
CA GLN A 105 -19.43 -11.33 15.44
C GLN A 105 -20.16 -12.22 16.46
N TYR A 106 -20.91 -11.59 17.36
CA TYR A 106 -21.61 -12.28 18.44
C TYR A 106 -22.53 -13.40 17.95
N ALA A 107 -23.28 -13.17 16.89
CA ALA A 107 -24.15 -14.16 16.24
C ALA A 107 -23.38 -15.08 15.24
N GLY A 108 -22.08 -14.86 15.04
CA GLY A 108 -21.25 -15.61 14.10
C GLY A 108 -20.97 -17.02 14.55
N ILE A 109 -20.52 -17.85 13.60
CA ILE A 109 -20.29 -19.30 13.79
C ILE A 109 -19.32 -19.56 14.95
N VAL A 110 -18.21 -18.80 15.04
CA VAL A 110 -17.18 -19.02 16.06
C VAL A 110 -17.70 -18.74 17.46
N GLN A 111 -18.26 -17.54 17.69
CA GLN A 111 -18.77 -17.20 19.02
C GLN A 111 -19.99 -18.03 19.41
N GLY A 112 -20.84 -18.38 18.44
CA GLY A 112 -21.95 -19.30 18.68
C GLY A 112 -21.50 -20.65 19.20
N THR A 113 -20.49 -21.25 18.57
CA THR A 113 -19.91 -22.53 18.98
C THR A 113 -19.19 -22.43 20.33
N LEU A 114 -18.37 -21.39 20.54
CA LEU A 114 -17.63 -21.19 21.79
C LEU A 114 -18.55 -20.95 22.99
N ARG A 115 -19.67 -20.27 22.82
CA ARG A 115 -20.67 -20.09 23.88
C ARG A 115 -21.36 -21.39 24.27
N GLY A 116 -21.48 -22.35 23.36
CA GLY A 116 -21.95 -23.69 23.70
C GLY A 116 -21.04 -24.40 24.71
N TRP A 117 -19.74 -24.08 24.70
CA TRP A 117 -18.75 -24.66 25.62
C TRP A 117 -18.44 -23.76 26.83
N PHE A 118 -18.45 -22.45 26.63
CA PHE A 118 -18.15 -21.43 27.65
C PHE A 118 -19.29 -20.40 27.71
N PRO A 119 -20.34 -20.66 28.53
CA PRO A 119 -21.44 -19.71 28.70
C PRO A 119 -20.93 -18.34 29.15
N GLY A 120 -21.28 -17.28 28.42
CA GLY A 120 -20.81 -15.91 28.70
C GLY A 120 -19.59 -15.47 27.89
N PHE A 121 -18.99 -16.33 27.05
CA PHE A 121 -17.91 -15.91 26.16
C PHE A 121 -18.38 -14.83 25.19
N ARG A 122 -17.72 -13.68 25.25
CA ARG A 122 -17.98 -12.53 24.38
C ARG A 122 -16.65 -11.91 23.97
N PHE A 123 -16.44 -11.78 22.68
CA PHE A 123 -15.28 -11.12 22.09
C PHE A 123 -15.77 -10.11 21.04
N ASP A 124 -15.34 -8.86 21.15
CA ASP A 124 -15.62 -7.86 20.14
C ASP A 124 -14.40 -7.69 19.22
N VAL A 125 -14.59 -8.06 17.94
CA VAL A 125 -13.55 -7.89 16.91
C VAL A 125 -13.49 -6.45 16.41
N ARG A 126 -14.58 -5.69 16.54
CA ARG A 126 -14.67 -4.29 16.14
C ARG A 126 -13.99 -3.42 17.18
N GLY A 127 -12.69 -3.22 17.02
CA GLY A 127 -11.91 -2.39 17.94
C GLY A 127 -10.44 -2.37 17.59
N LEU A 128 -9.65 -1.65 18.40
CA LEU A 128 -8.22 -1.49 18.17
C LEU A 128 -7.46 -2.83 18.12
N PRO A 129 -7.70 -3.83 18.99
CA PRO A 129 -7.02 -5.12 18.91
C PRO A 129 -7.32 -5.87 17.62
N GLY A 130 -8.58 -5.87 17.16
CA GLY A 130 -8.99 -6.49 15.91
C GLY A 130 -8.35 -5.82 14.70
N ALA A 131 -8.29 -4.49 14.68
CA ALA A 131 -7.60 -3.75 13.62
C ALA A 131 -6.11 -4.06 13.58
N ILE A 132 -5.44 -4.11 14.73
CA ILE A 132 -4.02 -4.49 14.83
C ILE A 132 -3.81 -5.90 14.26
N PHE A 133 -4.64 -6.86 14.66
CA PHE A 133 -4.60 -8.23 14.14
C PHE A 133 -4.72 -8.25 12.62
N LEU A 134 -5.71 -7.56 12.06
CA LEU A 134 -5.94 -7.53 10.60
C LEU A 134 -4.75 -6.91 9.87
N PHE A 135 -4.28 -5.74 10.29
CA PHE A 135 -3.15 -5.08 9.64
C PHE A 135 -1.87 -5.91 9.73
N VAL A 136 -1.59 -6.55 10.86
CA VAL A 136 -0.41 -7.41 11.00
C VAL A 136 -0.45 -8.55 9.99
N PHE A 137 -1.58 -9.27 9.86
CA PHE A 137 -1.67 -10.43 8.98
C PHE A 137 -1.89 -10.08 7.50
N THR A 138 -2.29 -8.86 7.16
CA THR A 138 -2.36 -8.40 5.77
C THR A 138 -1.07 -7.72 5.30
N LEU A 139 -0.32 -7.04 6.20
CA LEU A 139 0.83 -6.21 5.83
C LEU A 139 2.21 -6.83 6.13
N TYR A 140 2.28 -7.97 6.86
CA TYR A 140 3.59 -8.64 7.12
C TYR A 140 4.38 -8.98 5.84
N PRO A 141 3.76 -9.22 4.66
CA PRO A 141 4.53 -9.55 3.47
C PRO A 141 5.51 -8.46 3.03
N TYR A 142 5.25 -7.19 3.37
CA TYR A 142 6.21 -6.09 3.11
C TYR A 142 7.53 -6.33 3.85
N ALA A 143 7.47 -6.64 5.14
CA ALA A 143 8.66 -6.95 5.94
C ALA A 143 9.30 -8.28 5.52
N TYR A 144 8.48 -9.29 5.23
CA TYR A 144 8.94 -10.59 4.74
C TYR A 144 9.77 -10.47 3.46
N LEU A 145 9.25 -9.77 2.44
CA LEU A 145 9.89 -9.67 1.12
C LEU A 145 11.27 -9.01 1.22
N LEU A 146 11.35 -7.87 1.93
CA LEU A 146 12.59 -7.14 2.08
C LEU A 146 13.62 -7.89 2.93
N ALA A 147 13.18 -8.47 4.05
CA ALA A 147 14.05 -9.26 4.91
C ALA A 147 14.57 -10.53 4.22
N ARG A 148 13.70 -11.24 3.48
CA ARG A 148 14.09 -12.40 2.68
C ARG A 148 15.18 -12.05 1.66
N ASN A 149 15.02 -10.96 0.92
CA ASN A 149 16.01 -10.52 -0.05
C ASN A 149 17.36 -10.22 0.62
N ALA A 150 17.35 -9.50 1.76
CA ALA A 150 18.57 -9.19 2.50
C ALA A 150 19.28 -10.44 3.03
N LEU A 151 18.52 -11.42 3.52
CA LEU A 151 19.06 -12.69 4.03
C LEU A 151 19.55 -13.60 2.91
N SER A 152 18.90 -13.60 1.74
CA SER A 152 19.30 -14.46 0.60
C SER A 152 20.57 -13.97 -0.08
N GLU A 153 20.80 -12.65 -0.18
CA GLU A 153 21.95 -12.08 -0.88
C GLU A 153 23.26 -12.11 -0.07
N ARG A 154 23.18 -11.96 1.25
CA ARG A 154 24.37 -11.80 2.11
C ARG A 154 24.41 -12.76 3.28
N GLY A 155 23.26 -13.31 3.66
CA GLY A 155 23.12 -14.10 4.88
C GLY A 155 23.80 -15.46 4.80
N THR A 156 23.77 -16.12 3.65
CA THR A 156 24.31 -17.47 3.47
C THR A 156 25.80 -17.56 3.74
N HIS A 157 26.60 -16.69 3.14
CA HIS A 157 28.06 -16.69 3.32
C HIS A 157 28.48 -16.36 4.76
N LEU A 158 27.84 -15.37 5.41
CA LEU A 158 28.13 -15.01 6.78
C LEU A 158 27.70 -16.09 7.78
N MET A 159 26.59 -16.78 7.50
CA MET A 159 26.11 -17.88 8.31
C MET A 159 27.04 -19.11 8.20
N GLU A 160 27.61 -19.36 7.02
CA GLU A 160 28.63 -20.41 6.84
C GLU A 160 29.94 -20.08 7.53
N ALA A 161 30.44 -18.85 7.38
CA ALA A 161 31.63 -18.41 8.08
C ALA A 161 31.47 -18.54 9.61
N ALA A 162 30.33 -18.12 10.15
CA ALA A 162 30.02 -18.30 11.56
C ALA A 162 29.88 -19.79 11.96
N ARG A 163 29.41 -20.67 11.05
CA ARG A 163 29.38 -22.13 11.27
C ARG A 163 30.78 -22.71 11.34
N MET A 164 31.67 -22.28 10.46
CA MET A 164 33.08 -22.70 10.46
C MET A 164 33.80 -22.31 11.75
N LEU A 165 33.40 -21.20 12.38
CA LEU A 165 33.88 -20.74 13.68
C LEU A 165 33.22 -21.48 14.87
N GLY A 166 32.41 -22.53 14.62
CA GLY A 166 31.78 -23.36 15.66
C GLY A 166 30.60 -22.73 16.39
N THR A 167 30.08 -21.58 15.93
CA THR A 167 28.95 -20.92 16.61
C THR A 167 27.64 -21.72 16.47
N PRO A 168 26.86 -21.92 17.57
CA PRO A 168 25.60 -22.65 17.51
C PRO A 168 24.55 -21.90 16.70
N LEU A 169 23.58 -22.64 16.11
CA LEU A 169 22.57 -22.08 15.19
C LEU A 169 21.80 -20.91 15.80
N ARG A 170 21.41 -20.99 17.08
CA ARG A 170 20.70 -19.92 17.78
C ARG A 170 21.50 -18.61 17.80
N GLU A 171 22.77 -18.69 18.10
CA GLU A 171 23.64 -17.50 18.12
C GLU A 171 23.85 -16.94 16.72
N ARG A 172 23.99 -17.76 15.70
CA ARG A 172 24.08 -17.35 14.29
C ARG A 172 22.82 -16.58 13.86
N ILE A 173 21.63 -17.04 14.23
CA ILE A 173 20.37 -16.34 13.93
C ILE A 173 20.33 -14.99 14.65
N VAL A 174 20.59 -14.95 15.96
CA VAL A 174 20.44 -13.74 16.78
C VAL A 174 21.55 -12.71 16.53
N ARG A 175 22.83 -13.17 16.39
CA ARG A 175 23.99 -12.28 16.29
C ARG A 175 24.41 -11.98 14.85
N VAL A 176 23.98 -12.77 13.85
CA VAL A 176 24.36 -12.57 12.44
C VAL A 176 23.15 -12.27 11.57
N ALA A 177 22.20 -13.22 11.46
CA ALA A 177 21.10 -13.10 10.54
C ALA A 177 20.14 -11.95 10.89
N LEU A 178 19.72 -11.83 12.15
CA LEU A 178 18.78 -10.81 12.60
C LEU A 178 19.33 -9.38 12.49
N PRO A 179 20.58 -9.08 12.93
CA PRO A 179 21.18 -7.77 12.70
C PRO A 179 21.34 -7.43 11.22
N LEU A 180 21.67 -8.42 10.38
CA LEU A 180 21.78 -8.23 8.92
C LEU A 180 20.42 -7.91 8.27
N ALA A 181 19.35 -8.57 8.72
CA ALA A 181 17.99 -8.34 8.22
C ALA A 181 17.33 -7.08 8.81
N ARG A 182 17.82 -6.56 9.94
CA ARG A 182 17.21 -5.43 10.67
C ARG A 182 16.92 -4.21 9.79
N PRO A 183 17.84 -3.69 8.92
CA PRO A 183 17.54 -2.54 8.07
C PRO A 183 16.41 -2.82 7.08
N ALA A 184 16.36 -4.03 6.52
CA ALA A 184 15.32 -4.46 5.59
C ALA A 184 13.97 -4.68 6.28
N LEU A 185 13.98 -5.25 7.49
CA LEU A 185 12.79 -5.38 8.34
C LEU A 185 12.20 -4.02 8.69
N MET A 186 13.04 -3.06 9.10
CA MET A 186 12.59 -1.70 9.40
C MET A 186 12.00 -1.01 8.18
N ALA A 187 12.61 -1.15 7.00
CA ALA A 187 12.06 -0.60 5.77
C ALA A 187 10.70 -1.22 5.40
N GLY A 188 10.54 -2.55 5.54
CA GLY A 188 9.26 -3.21 5.31
C GLY A 188 8.19 -2.84 6.32
N ALA A 189 8.57 -2.71 7.59
CA ALA A 189 7.68 -2.25 8.66
C ALA A 189 7.25 -0.80 8.46
N ALA A 190 8.12 0.06 7.93
CA ALA A 190 7.77 1.44 7.58
C ALA A 190 6.76 1.52 6.41
N LEU A 191 6.89 0.65 5.39
CA LEU A 191 5.87 0.55 4.34
C LEU A 191 4.51 0.12 4.93
N ALA A 192 4.50 -0.88 5.81
CA ALA A 192 3.28 -1.30 6.50
C ALA A 192 2.70 -0.19 7.38
N LEU A 193 3.55 0.59 8.05
CA LEU A 193 3.16 1.76 8.84
C LEU A 193 2.47 2.81 7.97
N MET A 194 3.03 3.14 6.81
CA MET A 194 2.42 4.10 5.87
C MET A 194 1.05 3.62 5.42
N GLU A 195 0.90 2.34 5.05
CA GLU A 195 -0.39 1.76 4.67
C GLU A 195 -1.41 1.79 5.81
N THR A 196 -0.97 1.50 7.04
CA THR A 196 -1.83 1.55 8.23
C THR A 196 -2.33 2.97 8.51
N LEU A 197 -1.46 3.98 8.45
CA LEU A 197 -1.82 5.38 8.68
C LEU A 197 -2.63 5.99 7.53
N ALA A 198 -2.51 5.44 6.32
CA ALA A 198 -3.29 5.85 5.17
C ALA A 198 -4.68 5.18 5.11
N ASP A 199 -4.91 4.13 5.90
CA ASP A 199 -6.16 3.40 5.87
C ASP A 199 -7.32 4.20 6.47
N TYR A 200 -8.43 4.19 5.76
CA TYR A 200 -9.72 4.70 6.20
C TYR A 200 -10.71 3.55 6.41
N GLY A 201 -10.65 2.54 5.55
CA GLY A 201 -11.67 1.51 5.45
C GLY A 201 -11.83 0.67 6.72
N VAL A 202 -10.74 0.12 7.27
CA VAL A 202 -10.76 -0.63 8.54
C VAL A 202 -11.12 0.29 9.69
N SER A 203 -10.50 1.47 9.74
CA SER A 203 -10.71 2.43 10.84
C SER A 203 -12.16 2.89 10.92
N ALA A 204 -12.77 3.24 9.78
CA ALA A 204 -14.18 3.67 9.73
C ALA A 204 -15.15 2.52 10.05
N TYR A 205 -14.87 1.33 9.50
CA TYR A 205 -15.72 0.16 9.68
C TYR A 205 -15.69 -0.38 11.13
N PHE A 206 -14.56 -0.27 11.82
CA PHE A 206 -14.42 -0.66 13.23
C PHE A 206 -14.72 0.48 14.21
N GLY A 207 -15.11 1.66 13.73
CA GLY A 207 -15.42 2.80 14.56
C GLY A 207 -14.23 3.39 15.30
N LEU A 208 -13.00 3.24 14.77
CA LEU A 208 -11.79 3.75 15.39
C LEU A 208 -11.65 5.26 15.17
N THR A 209 -11.23 5.95 16.19
CA THR A 209 -10.92 7.38 16.15
C THR A 209 -9.49 7.61 15.68
N THR A 210 -9.26 7.51 14.35
CA THR A 210 -7.98 7.79 13.71
C THR A 210 -8.01 9.14 13.01
N PHE A 211 -6.84 9.67 12.62
CA PHE A 211 -6.77 10.91 11.84
C PHE A 211 -7.55 10.83 10.52
N THR A 212 -7.48 9.69 9.83
CA THR A 212 -8.18 9.50 8.54
C THR A 212 -9.69 9.55 8.70
N THR A 213 -10.23 8.91 9.76
CA THR A 213 -11.66 8.99 10.08
C THR A 213 -12.07 10.39 10.51
N GLY A 214 -11.20 11.11 11.23
CA GLY A 214 -11.40 12.51 11.62
C GLY A 214 -11.47 13.45 10.42
N ILE A 215 -10.55 13.31 9.46
CA ILE A 215 -10.53 14.09 8.20
C ILE A 215 -11.83 13.88 7.43
N TYR A 216 -12.24 12.61 7.25
CA TYR A 216 -13.47 12.28 6.53
C TYR A 216 -14.70 12.83 7.22
N LYS A 217 -14.80 12.68 8.56
CA LYS A 217 -15.91 13.20 9.36
C LYS A 217 -16.01 14.72 9.30
N ALA A 218 -14.87 15.42 9.43
CA ALA A 218 -14.83 16.88 9.33
C ALA A 218 -15.29 17.36 7.95
N TRP A 219 -14.81 16.73 6.87
CA TRP A 219 -15.12 17.14 5.52
C TRP A 219 -16.55 16.78 5.09
N MET A 220 -16.96 15.51 5.25
CA MET A 220 -18.21 14.99 4.66
C MET A 220 -19.43 15.07 5.58
N VAL A 221 -19.22 15.08 6.91
CA VAL A 221 -20.34 15.05 7.88
C VAL A 221 -20.57 16.42 8.51
N LEU A 222 -19.49 17.12 8.87
CA LEU A 222 -19.57 18.40 9.55
C LEU A 222 -19.46 19.61 8.60
N ASP A 223 -19.09 19.40 7.33
CA ASP A 223 -18.75 20.44 6.32
C ASP A 223 -17.74 21.47 6.85
N ASP A 224 -16.89 21.05 7.82
CA ASP A 224 -15.84 21.90 8.40
C ASP A 224 -14.52 21.68 7.67
N ARG A 225 -14.29 22.51 6.64
CA ARG A 225 -13.09 22.44 5.79
C ARG A 225 -11.83 22.81 6.54
N ILE A 226 -11.93 23.70 7.53
CA ILE A 226 -10.80 24.16 8.36
C ILE A 226 -10.36 23.01 9.27
N ALA A 227 -11.29 22.38 9.98
CA ALA A 227 -10.98 21.23 10.80
C ALA A 227 -10.38 20.07 9.99
N ALA A 228 -10.91 19.79 8.79
CA ALA A 228 -10.36 18.78 7.89
C ALA A 228 -8.90 19.10 7.50
N ALA A 229 -8.58 20.36 7.19
CA ALA A 229 -7.22 20.81 6.90
C ALA A 229 -6.28 20.68 8.10
N GLN A 230 -6.76 21.01 9.30
CA GLN A 230 -6.00 20.87 10.54
C GLN A 230 -5.67 19.42 10.86
N TYR A 231 -6.64 18.48 10.74
CA TYR A 231 -6.39 17.05 10.92
C TYR A 231 -5.47 16.47 9.83
N ALA A 232 -5.62 16.92 8.58
CA ALA A 232 -4.73 16.52 7.49
C ALA A 232 -3.29 16.99 7.74
N SER A 233 -3.10 18.23 8.22
CA SER A 233 -1.79 18.77 8.60
C SER A 233 -1.18 18.01 9.76
N ALA A 234 -1.97 17.69 10.79
CA ALA A 234 -1.52 16.90 11.95
C ALA A 234 -1.09 15.49 11.53
N LEU A 235 -1.84 14.83 10.64
CA LEU A 235 -1.48 13.53 10.10
C LEU A 235 -0.20 13.60 9.26
N LEU A 236 -0.04 14.63 8.40
CA LEU A 236 1.18 14.83 7.62
C LEU A 236 2.40 15.02 8.53
N LEU A 237 2.27 15.82 9.57
CA LEU A 237 3.34 16.03 10.55
C LEU A 237 3.68 14.71 11.26
N PHE A 238 2.67 13.95 11.69
CA PHE A 238 2.85 12.67 12.35
C PHE A 238 3.59 11.67 11.45
N VAL A 239 3.16 11.52 10.18
CA VAL A 239 3.83 10.69 9.18
C VAL A 239 5.26 11.18 8.93
N ALA A 240 5.48 12.50 8.78
CA ALA A 240 6.80 13.07 8.54
C ALA A 240 7.78 12.79 9.69
N VAL A 241 7.31 12.91 10.94
CA VAL A 241 8.12 12.60 12.13
C VAL A 241 8.49 11.11 12.17
N LEU A 242 7.55 10.21 11.90
CA LEU A 242 7.82 8.77 11.89
C LEU A 242 8.81 8.39 10.78
N LEU A 243 8.66 8.95 9.58
CA LEU A 243 9.60 8.73 8.47
C LEU A 243 11.00 9.32 8.76
N TRP A 244 11.05 10.46 9.44
CA TRP A 244 12.33 11.04 9.85
C TRP A 244 13.05 10.16 10.89
N LEU A 245 12.32 9.63 11.88
CA LEU A 245 12.86 8.70 12.86
C LEU A 245 13.40 7.43 12.18
N GLU A 246 12.63 6.84 11.28
CA GLU A 246 13.04 5.67 10.50
C GLU A 246 14.31 5.92 9.70
N ARG A 247 14.36 7.03 8.93
CA ARG A 247 15.54 7.40 8.12
C ARG A 247 16.77 7.61 8.99
N ARG A 248 16.61 8.20 10.17
CA ARG A 248 17.71 8.41 11.13
C ARG A 248 18.30 7.08 11.60
N GLU A 249 17.45 6.10 11.91
CA GLU A 249 17.90 4.76 12.29
C GLU A 249 18.56 4.02 11.12
N GLN A 250 18.00 4.09 9.93
CA GLN A 250 18.59 3.48 8.73
C GLN A 250 19.98 4.08 8.39
N GLN A 251 20.16 5.38 8.52
CA GLN A 251 21.46 6.03 8.27
C GLN A 251 22.52 5.57 9.26
N ARG A 252 22.19 5.39 10.54
CA ARG A 252 23.12 4.85 11.55
C ARG A 252 23.61 3.44 11.17
N MET A 253 22.78 2.64 10.51
CA MET A 253 23.10 1.26 10.13
C MET A 253 23.87 1.13 8.80
N ARG A 254 23.79 2.13 7.90
CA ARG A 254 24.53 2.12 6.61
C ARG A 254 26.04 2.20 6.75
N PHE A 255 26.57 2.73 7.85
CA PHE A 255 28.00 2.81 8.11
C PHE A 255 28.68 1.44 8.33
N SER A 256 27.91 0.37 8.56
CA SER A 256 28.44 -0.98 8.75
C SER A 256 28.43 -1.84 7.46
N SER A 257 27.90 -1.34 6.34
CA SER A 257 27.91 -2.07 5.09
C SER A 257 29.22 -1.86 4.33
N VAL A 258 30.24 -2.64 4.66
CA VAL A 258 31.41 -2.82 3.81
C VAL A 258 30.96 -3.18 2.40
N ARG A 259 31.43 -2.40 1.41
CA ARG A 259 31.30 -2.72 -0.03
C ARG A 259 31.92 -4.11 -0.26
N GLY A 260 31.10 -5.15 -0.15
CA GLY A 260 31.51 -6.48 -0.55
C GLY A 260 31.76 -6.47 -2.05
N HIS A 261 32.97 -6.75 -2.44
CA HIS A 261 33.40 -7.02 -3.81
C HIS A 261 32.40 -7.98 -4.47
N ARG A 262 31.93 -7.66 -5.66
CA ARG A 262 31.40 -8.63 -6.61
C ARG A 262 32.53 -9.54 -7.05
N GLY A 263 32.88 -10.50 -6.22
CA GLY A 263 33.65 -11.67 -6.63
C GLY A 263 32.66 -12.61 -7.32
N ASP A 264 32.86 -12.75 -8.61
CA ASP A 264 32.25 -13.77 -9.45
C ASP A 264 33.00 -15.10 -9.12
N ASP A 265 32.73 -15.64 -7.95
CA ASP A 265 33.25 -16.95 -7.56
C ASP A 265 32.06 -17.89 -7.50
N GLY A 266 32.05 -18.86 -8.43
CA GLY A 266 31.17 -20.03 -8.44
C GLY A 266 31.21 -20.81 -7.14
N GLY A 267 30.71 -20.19 -6.08
CA GLY A 267 30.64 -20.75 -4.75
C GLY A 267 29.58 -21.83 -4.67
N ALA A 268 29.99 -23.01 -4.20
CA ALA A 268 29.16 -24.13 -3.88
C ALA A 268 27.90 -23.69 -3.15
N GLU A 269 26.73 -24.10 -3.62
CA GLU A 269 25.44 -23.82 -2.97
C GLU A 269 25.52 -24.17 -1.48
N ALA A 270 25.43 -23.14 -0.65
CA ALA A 270 25.46 -23.28 0.79
C ALA A 270 24.33 -24.23 1.24
N ARG A 271 24.69 -25.40 1.75
CA ARG A 271 23.71 -26.39 2.21
C ARG A 271 22.99 -25.89 3.46
N LEU A 272 21.75 -25.48 3.29
CA LEU A 272 20.90 -25.05 4.41
C LEU A 272 20.59 -26.24 5.33
N PRO A 273 20.47 -26.00 6.65
CA PRO A 273 20.08 -27.04 7.59
C PRO A 273 18.66 -27.53 7.29
N VAL A 274 18.52 -28.84 7.07
CA VAL A 274 17.25 -29.50 6.80
C VAL A 274 16.50 -29.70 8.11
N LEU A 275 15.25 -29.23 8.15
CA LEU A 275 14.36 -29.43 9.29
C LEU A 275 13.57 -30.75 9.12
N GLY A 276 13.66 -31.64 10.12
CA GLY A 276 12.91 -32.87 10.18
C GLY A 276 12.02 -32.98 11.44
N GLY A 277 11.08 -33.91 11.44
CA GLY A 277 10.19 -34.18 12.60
C GLY A 277 9.42 -32.94 13.06
N GLY A 278 9.32 -32.73 14.38
CA GLY A 278 8.56 -31.64 14.98
C GLY A 278 9.03 -30.22 14.57
N ARG A 279 10.32 -30.06 14.21
CA ARG A 279 10.83 -28.77 13.72
C ARG A 279 10.30 -28.40 12.33
N ALA A 280 10.07 -29.39 11.46
CA ALA A 280 9.42 -29.18 10.18
C ALA A 280 7.95 -28.77 10.35
N VAL A 281 7.24 -29.40 11.29
CA VAL A 281 5.86 -29.02 11.64
C VAL A 281 5.81 -27.58 12.17
N LEU A 282 6.74 -27.20 13.04
CA LEU A 282 6.84 -25.81 13.50
C LEU A 282 7.07 -24.82 12.34
N ALA A 283 7.93 -25.15 11.38
CA ALA A 283 8.14 -24.31 10.20
C ALA A 283 6.86 -24.18 9.35
N TRP A 284 6.08 -25.26 9.22
CA TRP A 284 4.77 -25.25 8.56
C TRP A 284 3.77 -24.35 9.29
N LEU A 285 3.72 -24.40 10.63
CA LEU A 285 2.84 -23.55 11.43
C LEU A 285 3.24 -22.07 11.32
N VAL A 286 4.54 -21.79 11.45
CA VAL A 286 5.08 -20.42 11.35
C VAL A 286 4.80 -19.80 9.98
N CYS A 287 4.92 -20.55 8.90
CA CYS A 287 4.64 -20.06 7.55
C CYS A 287 3.16 -20.13 7.18
N GLY A 288 2.46 -21.18 7.61
CA GLY A 288 1.07 -21.45 7.23
C GLY A 288 0.06 -20.57 7.95
N LEU A 289 0.27 -20.31 9.24
CA LEU A 289 -0.67 -19.49 10.03
C LEU A 289 -0.84 -18.07 9.47
N PRO A 290 0.22 -17.32 9.11
CA PRO A 290 0.05 -16.01 8.50
C PRO A 290 -0.68 -16.05 7.15
N VAL A 291 -0.43 -17.06 6.32
CA VAL A 291 -1.14 -17.24 5.03
C VAL A 291 -2.60 -17.56 5.27
N LEU A 292 -2.87 -18.46 6.22
CA LEU A 292 -4.23 -18.85 6.59
C LEU A 292 -5.03 -17.63 7.07
N LEU A 293 -4.49 -16.89 8.03
CA LEU A 293 -5.18 -15.76 8.64
C LEU A 293 -5.21 -14.52 7.72
N GLY A 294 -4.17 -14.25 6.95
CA GLY A 294 -4.10 -13.05 6.10
C GLY A 294 -4.79 -13.20 4.74
N PHE A 295 -5.06 -14.43 4.28
CA PHE A 295 -5.60 -14.65 2.95
C PHE A 295 -6.63 -15.79 2.86
N VAL A 296 -6.27 -17.01 3.23
CA VAL A 296 -7.11 -18.18 2.95
C VAL A 296 -8.45 -18.10 3.68
N LEU A 297 -8.42 -17.85 4.98
CA LEU A 297 -9.64 -17.77 5.80
C LEU A 297 -10.55 -16.61 5.37
N PRO A 298 -10.08 -15.35 5.18
CA PRO A 298 -10.92 -14.28 4.65
C PRO A 298 -11.54 -14.61 3.28
N VAL A 299 -10.79 -15.22 2.36
CA VAL A 299 -11.32 -15.62 1.05
C VAL A 299 -12.42 -16.68 1.19
N LEU A 300 -12.22 -17.69 2.05
CA LEU A 300 -13.23 -18.72 2.30
C LEU A 300 -14.51 -18.13 2.91
N ILE A 301 -14.38 -17.19 3.85
CA ILE A 301 -15.52 -16.49 4.45
C ILE A 301 -16.28 -15.69 3.36
N LEU A 302 -15.57 -14.92 2.53
CA LEU A 302 -16.19 -14.15 1.45
C LEU A 302 -16.90 -15.06 0.44
N LEU A 303 -16.31 -16.21 0.08
CA LEU A 303 -16.94 -17.20 -0.80
C LEU A 303 -18.20 -17.80 -0.15
N GLN A 304 -18.18 -18.08 1.16
CA GLN A 304 -19.35 -18.54 1.90
C GLN A 304 -20.46 -17.49 1.93
N LEU A 305 -20.13 -16.22 2.17
CA LEU A 305 -21.07 -15.10 2.16
C LEU A 305 -21.73 -14.94 0.78
N TRP A 306 -20.90 -14.96 -0.26
CA TRP A 306 -21.39 -14.87 -1.64
C TRP A 306 -22.29 -16.03 -2.02
N TRP A 307 -21.92 -17.27 -1.65
CA TRP A 307 -22.75 -18.46 -1.89
C TRP A 307 -24.08 -18.39 -1.16
N GLY A 308 -24.08 -17.94 0.09
CA GLY A 308 -25.30 -17.71 0.87
C GLY A 308 -26.22 -16.66 0.25
N GLU A 309 -25.64 -15.60 -0.34
CA GLU A 309 -26.40 -14.56 -1.04
C GLU A 309 -27.04 -15.07 -2.32
N LEU A 310 -26.31 -15.86 -3.13
CA LEU A 310 -26.85 -16.52 -4.32
C LEU A 310 -28.04 -17.42 -3.97
N GLY A 311 -27.96 -18.20 -2.88
CA GLY A 311 -29.05 -19.06 -2.41
C GLY A 311 -30.29 -18.26 -2.00
N ARG A 312 -30.11 -17.13 -1.29
CA ARG A 312 -31.21 -16.23 -0.91
C ARG A 312 -31.87 -15.61 -2.13
N THR A 313 -31.10 -15.10 -3.06
CA THR A 313 -31.60 -14.50 -4.31
C THR A 313 -32.37 -15.50 -5.15
N ALA A 314 -31.95 -16.76 -5.19
CA ALA A 314 -32.65 -17.82 -5.91
C ALA A 314 -33.99 -18.23 -5.26
N GLN A 315 -34.11 -18.14 -3.93
CA GLN A 315 -35.31 -18.51 -3.19
C GLN A 315 -36.39 -17.42 -3.17
N THR A 316 -35.99 -16.14 -3.14
CA THR A 316 -36.94 -15.01 -3.03
C THR A 316 -37.56 -14.63 -4.38
N GLY A 317 -37.13 -15.25 -5.48
CA GLY A 317 -37.56 -14.87 -6.80
C GLY A 317 -37.16 -13.43 -7.16
N PHE A 318 -37.02 -13.14 -8.42
CA PHE A 318 -36.56 -11.81 -8.93
C PHE A 318 -37.51 -10.63 -8.60
N GLU A 319 -38.58 -10.84 -7.84
CA GLU A 319 -39.68 -9.87 -7.63
C GLU A 319 -39.60 -9.09 -6.29
N GLY A 320 -38.69 -9.41 -5.41
CA GLY A 320 -38.54 -8.68 -4.13
C GLY A 320 -37.41 -7.66 -4.17
N GLY A 321 -37.71 -6.39 -4.07
CA GLY A 321 -36.94 -5.14 -4.08
C GLY A 321 -35.41 -5.11 -3.81
N SER A 322 -34.80 -6.14 -3.25
CA SER A 322 -33.35 -6.26 -3.04
C SER A 322 -32.62 -6.94 -4.22
N ALA A 323 -33.30 -7.80 -4.99
CA ALA A 323 -32.74 -8.45 -6.17
C ALA A 323 -32.40 -7.45 -7.31
N SER A 324 -33.04 -6.28 -7.32
CA SER A 324 -32.77 -5.22 -8.32
C SER A 324 -31.40 -4.56 -8.18
N LEU A 325 -30.70 -4.69 -7.03
CA LEU A 325 -29.38 -4.11 -6.82
C LEU A 325 -28.27 -4.96 -7.47
N PHE A 326 -28.49 -6.26 -7.64
CA PHE A 326 -27.59 -7.18 -8.35
C PHE A 326 -27.94 -7.33 -9.84
N SER A 327 -28.38 -6.26 -10.50
CA SER A 327 -28.42 -6.29 -11.95
C SER A 327 -26.99 -6.44 -12.49
N PHE A 328 -26.77 -7.43 -13.34
CA PHE A 328 -25.47 -7.64 -14.00
C PHE A 328 -24.92 -6.36 -14.63
N SER A 329 -25.78 -5.50 -15.14
CA SER A 329 -25.42 -4.21 -15.73
C SER A 329 -24.80 -3.23 -14.72
N ARG A 330 -25.33 -3.14 -13.49
CA ARG A 330 -24.74 -2.29 -12.42
C ARG A 330 -23.38 -2.81 -11.99
N TYR A 331 -23.29 -4.11 -11.75
CA TYR A 331 -22.02 -4.73 -11.39
C TYR A 331 -20.97 -4.53 -12.48
N ALA A 332 -21.31 -4.74 -13.74
CA ALA A 332 -20.44 -4.47 -14.88
C ALA A 332 -20.02 -2.99 -14.94
N GLY A 333 -20.91 -2.06 -14.57
CA GLY A 333 -20.59 -0.64 -14.43
C GLY A 333 -19.52 -0.36 -13.36
N TRP A 334 -19.61 -0.98 -12.17
CA TRP A 334 -18.62 -0.83 -11.11
C TRP A 334 -17.25 -1.41 -11.50
N VAL A 335 -17.25 -2.58 -12.13
CA VAL A 335 -16.03 -3.19 -12.70
C VAL A 335 -15.44 -2.25 -13.74
N TRP A 336 -16.25 -1.76 -14.69
CA TRP A 336 -15.80 -0.84 -15.73
C TRP A 336 -15.19 0.44 -15.16
N ASN A 337 -15.83 1.07 -14.18
CA ASN A 337 -15.32 2.27 -13.53
C ASN A 337 -13.96 2.03 -12.87
N SER A 338 -13.82 0.91 -12.13
CA SER A 338 -12.57 0.54 -11.48
C SER A 338 -11.44 0.32 -12.49
N PHE A 339 -11.73 -0.39 -13.60
CA PHE A 339 -10.76 -0.67 -14.65
C PHE A 339 -10.41 0.58 -15.45
N ARG A 340 -11.39 1.42 -15.76
CA ARG A 340 -11.18 2.70 -16.44
C ARG A 340 -10.29 3.63 -15.62
N PHE A 341 -10.58 3.83 -14.35
CA PHE A 341 -9.77 4.69 -13.49
C PHE A 341 -8.36 4.11 -13.27
N GLY A 342 -8.26 2.81 -13.01
CA GLY A 342 -6.97 2.14 -12.88
C GLY A 342 -6.13 2.21 -14.15
N GLY A 343 -6.73 1.96 -15.31
CA GLY A 343 -6.06 2.01 -16.61
C GLY A 343 -5.60 3.42 -16.98
N MET A 344 -6.47 4.42 -16.80
CA MET A 344 -6.10 5.82 -17.07
C MET A 344 -4.99 6.31 -16.15
N ALA A 345 -5.09 6.05 -14.85
CA ALA A 345 -4.07 6.42 -13.88
C ALA A 345 -2.73 5.72 -14.17
N ALA A 346 -2.75 4.42 -14.46
CA ALA A 346 -1.56 3.66 -14.81
C ALA A 346 -0.88 4.19 -16.08
N LEU A 347 -1.65 4.46 -17.15
CA LEU A 347 -1.12 4.99 -18.39
C LEU A 347 -0.42 6.34 -18.18
N VAL A 348 -1.10 7.28 -17.51
CA VAL A 348 -0.54 8.61 -17.25
C VAL A 348 0.67 8.53 -16.32
N ALA A 349 0.60 7.73 -15.25
CA ALA A 349 1.72 7.55 -14.31
C ALA A 349 2.98 7.00 -15.00
N ILE A 350 2.82 6.06 -15.95
CA ILE A 350 3.95 5.53 -16.74
C ILE A 350 4.57 6.62 -17.61
N VAL A 351 3.75 7.41 -18.31
CA VAL A 351 4.25 8.50 -19.16
C VAL A 351 5.02 9.51 -18.32
N LEU A 352 4.50 9.86 -17.14
CA LEU A 352 5.16 10.76 -16.20
C LEU A 352 6.49 10.17 -15.68
N ALA A 353 6.48 8.92 -15.24
CA ALA A 353 7.65 8.23 -14.73
C ALA A 353 8.75 8.09 -15.80
N LEU A 354 8.38 7.69 -17.01
CA LEU A 354 9.32 7.58 -18.13
C LEU A 354 9.93 8.94 -18.48
N SER A 355 9.09 10.00 -18.52
CA SER A 355 9.54 11.37 -18.81
C SER A 355 10.51 11.89 -17.75
N LEU A 356 10.22 11.65 -16.45
CA LEU A 356 11.08 12.04 -15.33
C LEU A 356 12.43 11.30 -15.37
N CYS A 357 12.40 9.96 -15.48
CA CYS A 357 13.61 9.14 -15.48
C CYS A 357 14.48 9.40 -16.72
N PHE A 358 13.85 9.59 -17.88
CA PHE A 358 14.57 9.97 -19.11
C PHE A 358 15.22 11.34 -18.97
N ALA A 359 14.52 12.33 -18.43
CA ALA A 359 15.08 13.66 -18.21
C ALA A 359 16.27 13.64 -17.24
N GLN A 360 16.24 12.82 -16.20
CA GLN A 360 17.37 12.61 -15.28
C GLN A 360 18.59 12.00 -16.00
N ARG A 361 18.32 11.05 -16.91
CA ARG A 361 19.37 10.31 -17.63
C ARG A 361 19.97 11.11 -18.80
N ALA A 362 19.17 11.93 -19.47
CA ALA A 362 19.57 12.61 -20.71
C ALA A 362 20.79 13.54 -20.58
N GLY A 363 21.19 13.92 -19.36
CA GLY A 363 22.37 14.74 -19.09
C GLY A 363 22.35 16.12 -19.76
N GLY A 364 23.25 17.01 -19.41
CA GLY A 364 23.43 18.30 -20.10
C GLY A 364 22.49 19.42 -19.63
N MET A 365 21.88 19.29 -18.46
CA MET A 365 21.14 20.38 -17.82
C MET A 365 22.06 21.23 -16.93
N SER A 366 21.77 22.53 -16.83
CA SER A 366 22.46 23.43 -15.91
C SER A 366 22.36 22.89 -14.46
N ARG A 367 23.27 23.29 -13.58
CA ARG A 367 23.24 22.89 -12.14
C ARG A 367 21.89 23.13 -11.50
N VAL A 368 21.22 24.23 -11.82
CA VAL A 368 19.90 24.61 -11.30
C VAL A 368 18.82 23.64 -11.78
N SER A 369 18.82 23.31 -13.09
CA SER A 369 17.86 22.35 -13.66
C SER A 369 18.03 20.95 -13.09
N GLY A 370 19.26 20.52 -12.84
CA GLY A 370 19.54 19.21 -12.22
C GLY A 370 19.14 19.14 -10.75
N TRP A 371 19.20 20.25 -10.01
CA TRP A 371 18.73 20.32 -8.62
C TRP A 371 17.19 20.28 -8.57
N LEU A 372 16.52 21.08 -9.42
CA LEU A 372 15.05 21.08 -9.53
C LEU A 372 14.53 19.68 -9.90
N LEU A 373 15.12 19.04 -10.90
CA LEU A 373 14.70 17.70 -11.32
C LEU A 373 14.83 16.66 -10.22
N ARG A 374 15.93 16.70 -9.46
CA ARG A 374 16.10 15.83 -8.29
C ARG A 374 15.10 16.15 -7.17
N GLY A 375 14.77 17.41 -6.99
CA GLY A 375 13.72 17.85 -6.07
C GLY A 375 12.35 17.30 -6.45
N VAL A 376 11.97 17.42 -7.72
CA VAL A 376 10.70 16.89 -8.26
C VAL A 376 10.62 15.38 -8.12
N ALA A 377 11.68 14.66 -8.47
CA ALA A 377 11.69 13.21 -8.32
C ALA A 377 11.59 12.75 -6.85
N ARG A 378 12.21 13.50 -5.93
CA ARG A 378 12.05 13.26 -4.49
C ARG A 378 10.64 13.53 -4.01
N LEU A 379 10.02 14.63 -4.45
CA LEU A 379 8.63 14.94 -4.13
C LEU A 379 7.69 13.87 -4.70
N ALA A 380 7.89 13.48 -5.97
CA ALA A 380 7.13 12.39 -6.58
C ALA A 380 7.26 11.07 -5.80
N SER A 381 8.48 10.74 -5.34
CA SER A 381 8.72 9.54 -4.54
C SER A 381 8.08 9.58 -3.15
N MET A 382 7.78 10.76 -2.61
CA MET A 382 7.11 10.92 -1.31
C MET A 382 5.58 10.80 -1.40
N GLY A 383 5.01 10.89 -2.61
CA GLY A 383 3.55 10.87 -2.79
C GLY A 383 2.87 9.62 -2.23
N TYR A 384 3.53 8.46 -2.30
CA TYR A 384 3.01 7.21 -1.74
C TYR A 384 2.88 7.21 -0.20
N ALA A 385 3.70 8.01 0.49
CA ALA A 385 3.64 8.14 1.94
C ALA A 385 2.48 9.01 2.43
N ILE A 386 1.85 9.78 1.53
CA ILE A 386 0.76 10.69 1.88
C ILE A 386 -0.56 9.92 1.82
N PRO A 387 -1.35 9.92 2.91
CA PRO A 387 -2.67 9.28 2.92
C PRO A 387 -3.59 9.85 1.84
N GLY A 388 -4.41 8.98 1.20
CA GLY A 388 -5.33 9.39 0.14
C GLY A 388 -6.35 10.43 0.57
N SER A 389 -6.83 10.38 1.82
CA SER A 389 -7.72 11.40 2.40
C SER A 389 -7.06 12.78 2.50
N VAL A 390 -5.77 12.82 2.85
CA VAL A 390 -4.97 14.06 2.91
C VAL A 390 -4.81 14.67 1.52
N ILE A 391 -4.49 13.83 0.52
CA ILE A 391 -4.38 14.28 -0.88
C ILE A 391 -5.72 14.84 -1.36
N ALA A 392 -6.83 14.17 -1.07
CA ALA A 392 -8.15 14.61 -1.48
C ALA A 392 -8.52 15.98 -0.89
N VAL A 393 -8.34 16.17 0.40
CA VAL A 393 -8.56 17.47 1.07
C VAL A 393 -7.63 18.54 0.50
N GLY A 394 -6.35 18.20 0.29
CA GLY A 394 -5.36 19.11 -0.29
C GLY A 394 -5.67 19.56 -1.72
N ILE A 395 -6.41 18.74 -2.49
CA ILE A 395 -6.94 19.12 -3.82
C ILE A 395 -8.18 19.99 -3.67
N LEU A 396 -9.10 19.61 -2.79
CA LEU A 396 -10.41 20.27 -2.67
C LEU A 396 -10.33 21.65 -2.01
N LEU A 397 -9.38 21.89 -1.10
CA LEU A 397 -9.21 23.18 -0.42
C LEU A 397 -8.89 24.35 -1.39
N PRO A 398 -7.85 24.26 -2.24
CA PRO A 398 -7.58 25.31 -3.23
C PRO A 398 -8.74 25.50 -4.21
N VAL A 399 -9.43 24.41 -4.56
CA VAL A 399 -10.61 24.47 -5.43
C VAL A 399 -11.75 25.24 -4.77
N ALA A 400 -12.04 24.94 -3.49
CA ALA A 400 -13.07 25.64 -2.72
C ALA A 400 -12.74 27.13 -2.55
N TRP A 401 -11.47 27.46 -2.27
CA TRP A 401 -11.00 28.83 -2.20
C TRP A 401 -11.13 29.56 -3.55
N LEU A 402 -10.74 28.92 -4.64
CA LEU A 402 -10.85 29.51 -5.98
C LEU A 402 -12.31 29.77 -6.37
N GLN A 403 -13.23 28.86 -6.03
CA GLN A 403 -14.67 29.04 -6.24
C GLN A 403 -15.24 30.21 -5.42
N ALA A 404 -14.75 30.42 -4.20
CA ALA A 404 -15.17 31.55 -3.36
C ALA A 404 -14.69 32.89 -3.92
N VAL A 405 -13.46 32.96 -4.44
CA VAL A 405 -12.86 34.19 -5.01
C VAL A 405 -13.36 34.47 -6.44
N TRP A 406 -13.54 33.41 -7.23
CA TRP A 406 -13.94 33.50 -8.63
C TRP A 406 -15.05 32.48 -8.96
N PRO A 407 -16.31 32.77 -8.60
CA PRO A 407 -17.45 31.87 -8.81
C PRO A 407 -17.67 31.47 -10.28
N ALA A 408 -17.26 32.33 -11.23
CA ALA A 408 -17.35 32.05 -12.67
C ALA A 408 -16.34 30.99 -13.16
N ALA A 409 -15.32 30.66 -12.35
CA ALA A 409 -14.35 29.64 -12.73
C ALA A 409 -14.97 28.24 -12.61
N SER A 410 -15.17 27.55 -13.72
CA SER A 410 -15.71 26.18 -13.79
C SER A 410 -14.73 25.09 -13.32
N LEU A 411 -13.51 25.45 -12.85
CA LEU A 411 -12.47 24.51 -12.43
C LEU A 411 -12.91 23.62 -11.27
N GLY A 412 -13.71 24.14 -10.34
CA GLY A 412 -14.26 23.35 -9.25
C GLY A 412 -15.18 22.25 -9.75
N ILE A 413 -16.11 22.61 -10.64
CA ILE A 413 -17.01 21.65 -11.28
C ILE A 413 -16.21 20.63 -12.10
N LEU A 414 -15.18 21.09 -12.83
CA LEU A 414 -14.33 20.19 -13.62
C LEU A 414 -13.64 19.13 -12.75
N LEU A 415 -13.15 19.48 -11.56
CA LEU A 415 -12.44 18.54 -10.67
C LEU A 415 -13.38 17.66 -9.84
N THR A 416 -14.55 18.17 -9.46
CA THR A 416 -15.48 17.42 -8.58
C THR A 416 -16.58 16.68 -9.35
N ALA A 417 -17.00 17.18 -10.52
CA ALA A 417 -18.02 16.55 -11.35
C ALA A 417 -17.44 15.63 -12.43
N THR A 418 -16.12 15.61 -12.62
CA THR A 418 -15.46 14.71 -13.57
C THR A 418 -14.44 13.79 -12.90
N SER A 419 -14.02 12.77 -13.62
CA SER A 419 -12.98 11.82 -13.15
C SER A 419 -11.59 12.45 -12.98
N LEU A 420 -11.39 13.71 -13.36
CA LEU A 420 -10.08 14.36 -13.32
C LEU A 420 -9.53 14.53 -11.91
N GLY A 421 -10.39 14.89 -10.95
CA GLY A 421 -9.96 15.02 -9.54
C GLY A 421 -9.47 13.72 -8.94
N VAL A 422 -10.20 12.62 -9.18
CA VAL A 422 -9.83 11.28 -8.72
C VAL A 422 -8.52 10.82 -9.38
N ILE A 423 -8.42 10.95 -10.71
CA ILE A 423 -7.21 10.56 -11.46
C ILE A 423 -6.02 11.39 -10.97
N TYR A 424 -6.20 12.68 -10.75
CA TYR A 424 -5.15 13.54 -10.22
C TYR A 424 -4.67 13.07 -8.83
N ALA A 425 -5.58 12.73 -7.92
CA ALA A 425 -5.21 12.18 -6.62
C ALA A 425 -4.41 10.87 -6.74
N TYR A 426 -4.83 9.97 -7.65
CA TYR A 426 -4.09 8.74 -7.93
C TYR A 426 -2.69 9.01 -8.48
N LEU A 427 -2.55 9.99 -9.37
CA LEU A 427 -1.25 10.36 -9.90
C LEU A 427 -0.32 10.92 -8.80
N VAL A 428 -0.83 11.77 -7.92
CA VAL A 428 -0.04 12.28 -6.78
C VAL A 428 0.45 11.13 -5.90
N ARG A 429 -0.40 10.14 -5.63
CA ARG A 429 -0.08 9.02 -4.74
C ARG A 429 0.79 7.95 -5.42
N PHE A 430 0.43 7.51 -6.61
CA PHE A 430 0.97 6.28 -7.22
C PHE A 430 2.06 6.51 -8.28
N THR A 431 2.34 7.76 -8.69
CA THR A 431 3.47 8.04 -9.58
C THR A 431 4.81 7.60 -8.96
N ALA A 432 4.94 7.62 -7.62
CA ALA A 432 6.09 7.10 -6.91
C ALA A 432 6.42 5.64 -7.28
N VAL A 433 5.41 4.77 -7.33
CA VAL A 433 5.53 3.35 -7.66
C VAL A 433 6.01 3.18 -9.10
N ALA A 434 5.44 3.97 -10.02
CA ALA A 434 5.84 3.96 -11.42
C ALA A 434 7.30 4.42 -11.60
N VAL A 435 7.70 5.52 -10.94
CA VAL A 435 9.06 6.06 -11.00
C VAL A 435 10.08 5.04 -10.48
N GLN A 436 9.85 4.45 -9.31
CA GLN A 436 10.74 3.45 -8.74
C GLN A 436 10.91 2.22 -9.64
N SER A 437 9.82 1.74 -10.27
CA SER A 437 9.87 0.61 -11.19
C SER A 437 10.65 0.93 -12.47
N VAL A 438 10.49 2.13 -13.00
CA VAL A 438 11.20 2.60 -14.21
C VAL A 438 12.68 2.85 -13.90
N GLU A 439 13.02 3.49 -12.76
CA GLU A 439 14.40 3.69 -12.29
C GLU A 439 15.13 2.34 -12.14
N ALA A 440 14.47 1.35 -11.52
CA ALA A 440 15.03 -0.01 -11.43
C ALA A 440 15.27 -0.65 -12.80
N GLY A 441 14.47 -0.32 -13.81
CA GLY A 441 14.71 -0.71 -15.19
C GLY A 441 15.95 -0.04 -15.79
N TYR A 442 16.09 1.25 -15.58
CA TYR A 442 17.23 2.03 -16.09
C TYR A 442 18.58 1.61 -15.52
N THR A 443 18.63 1.09 -14.29
CA THR A 443 19.90 0.59 -13.70
C THR A 443 20.52 -0.56 -14.50
N ARG A 444 19.73 -1.25 -15.34
CA ARG A 444 20.18 -2.36 -16.21
C ARG A 444 20.69 -1.90 -17.57
N ILE A 445 20.48 -0.64 -17.94
CA ILE A 445 20.89 -0.07 -19.23
C ILE A 445 22.17 0.76 -19.02
N PRO A 446 23.34 0.34 -19.50
CA PRO A 446 24.59 1.11 -19.39
C PRO A 446 24.47 2.47 -20.09
N ALA A 447 25.19 3.48 -19.57
CA ALA A 447 25.20 4.81 -20.19
C ALA A 447 25.81 4.83 -21.60
N SER A 448 26.74 3.92 -21.86
CA SER A 448 27.39 3.73 -23.17
C SER A 448 26.40 3.45 -24.31
N VAL A 449 25.24 2.86 -24.04
CA VAL A 449 24.21 2.62 -25.05
C VAL A 449 23.62 3.95 -25.55
N ASP A 450 23.42 4.93 -24.67
CA ASP A 450 22.93 6.25 -25.04
C ASP A 450 24.00 7.05 -25.80
N GLU A 451 25.26 6.90 -25.39
CA GLU A 451 26.42 7.54 -26.07
C GLU A 451 26.58 6.99 -27.49
N ALA A 452 26.52 5.68 -27.66
CA ALA A 452 26.57 5.04 -28.99
C ALA A 452 25.42 5.51 -29.91
N ALA A 453 24.20 5.60 -29.37
CA ALA A 453 23.06 6.10 -30.13
C ALA A 453 23.22 7.56 -30.55
N ARG A 454 23.82 8.41 -29.69
CA ARG A 454 24.14 9.82 -30.04
C ARG A 454 25.23 9.92 -31.10
N THR A 455 26.27 9.12 -31.03
CA THR A 455 27.35 9.10 -32.07
C THR A 455 26.80 8.65 -33.42
N LEU A 456 25.75 7.83 -33.44
CA LEU A 456 25.00 7.43 -34.64
C LEU A 456 23.98 8.47 -35.10
N GLY A 457 23.95 9.69 -34.50
CA GLY A 457 23.10 10.78 -34.91
C GLY A 457 21.64 10.70 -34.40
N SER A 458 21.33 9.80 -33.47
CA SER A 458 19.99 9.69 -32.95
C SER A 458 19.59 10.90 -32.09
N SER A 459 18.43 11.48 -32.36
CA SER A 459 17.88 12.57 -31.55
C SER A 459 17.44 12.06 -30.16
N ARG A 460 17.35 12.96 -29.16
CA ARG A 460 16.91 12.61 -27.80
C ARG A 460 15.54 11.92 -27.79
N GLY A 461 14.59 12.38 -28.61
CA GLY A 461 13.27 11.75 -28.74
C GLY A 461 13.35 10.35 -29.36
N ALA A 462 14.21 10.16 -30.38
CA ALA A 462 14.43 8.85 -30.97
C ALA A 462 15.04 7.85 -29.97
N ILE A 463 15.98 8.29 -29.14
CA ILE A 463 16.58 7.48 -28.06
C ILE A 463 15.49 7.07 -27.06
N ALA A 464 14.63 8.00 -26.63
CA ALA A 464 13.56 7.70 -25.69
C ALA A 464 12.60 6.62 -26.26
N TRP A 465 12.07 6.84 -27.46
CA TRP A 465 11.01 5.99 -28.02
C TRP A 465 11.51 4.72 -28.70
N ARG A 466 12.60 4.79 -29.45
CA ARG A 466 13.10 3.64 -30.24
C ARG A 466 14.07 2.75 -29.47
N LEU A 467 14.70 3.29 -28.42
CA LEU A 467 15.69 2.57 -27.64
C LEU A 467 15.20 2.26 -26.22
N HIS A 468 14.83 3.29 -25.43
CA HIS A 468 14.50 3.07 -24.04
C HIS A 468 13.15 2.38 -23.84
N VAL A 469 12.09 2.76 -24.54
CA VAL A 469 10.76 2.14 -24.40
C VAL A 469 10.82 0.63 -24.69
N PRO A 470 11.42 0.14 -25.78
CA PRO A 470 11.57 -1.29 -26.01
C PRO A 470 12.44 -2.01 -24.97
N LEU A 471 13.53 -1.39 -24.50
CA LEU A 471 14.39 -1.99 -23.49
C LEU A 471 13.74 -2.05 -22.11
N LEU A 472 12.89 -1.08 -21.80
CA LEU A 472 12.20 -0.95 -20.51
C LEU A 472 10.81 -1.58 -20.48
N TRP A 473 10.32 -2.18 -21.57
CA TRP A 473 8.94 -2.63 -21.69
C TRP A 473 8.47 -3.51 -20.51
N ARG A 474 9.34 -4.40 -20.00
CA ARG A 474 9.05 -5.25 -18.84
C ARG A 474 8.86 -4.43 -17.55
N SER A 475 9.73 -3.43 -17.34
CA SER A 475 9.63 -2.53 -16.20
C SER A 475 8.40 -1.63 -16.31
N LEU A 476 8.08 -1.15 -17.53
CA LEU A 476 6.88 -0.36 -17.80
C LEU A 476 5.60 -1.17 -17.58
N ALA A 477 5.56 -2.41 -18.05
CA ALA A 477 4.42 -3.30 -17.82
C ALA A 477 4.23 -3.63 -16.33
N THR A 478 5.33 -3.85 -15.59
CA THR A 478 5.27 -4.06 -14.15
C THR A 478 4.79 -2.81 -13.42
N ALA A 479 5.29 -1.63 -13.80
CA ALA A 479 4.84 -0.35 -13.26
C ALA A 479 3.35 -0.13 -13.51
N ALA A 480 2.88 -0.39 -14.75
CA ALA A 480 1.47 -0.29 -15.12
C ALA A 480 0.59 -1.17 -14.24
N LEU A 481 0.98 -2.43 -14.10
CA LEU A 481 0.24 -3.40 -13.31
C LEU A 481 0.17 -3.00 -11.84
N MET A 482 1.30 -2.57 -11.24
CA MET A 482 1.33 -2.15 -9.84
C MET A 482 0.42 -0.95 -9.60
N VAL A 483 0.56 0.13 -10.42
CA VAL A 483 -0.29 1.32 -10.29
C VAL A 483 -1.77 0.96 -10.51
N PHE A 484 -2.08 0.15 -11.53
CA PHE A 484 -3.46 -0.28 -11.82
C PHE A 484 -4.10 -0.97 -10.61
N VAL A 485 -3.39 -1.93 -10.01
CA VAL A 485 -3.91 -2.70 -8.87
C VAL A 485 -4.04 -1.84 -7.62
N ASP A 486 -3.08 -0.95 -7.36
CA ASP A 486 -3.16 -0.05 -6.21
C ASP A 486 -4.33 0.93 -6.34
N VAL A 487 -4.63 1.40 -7.57
CA VAL A 487 -5.81 2.24 -7.84
C VAL A 487 -7.12 1.47 -7.65
N VAL A 488 -7.21 0.22 -8.11
CA VAL A 488 -8.43 -0.59 -7.94
C VAL A 488 -8.76 -0.85 -6.47
N LYS A 489 -7.74 -0.91 -5.60
CA LYS A 489 -7.88 -1.08 -4.15
C LYS A 489 -8.12 0.23 -3.40
N GLU A 490 -7.87 1.37 -4.05
CA GLU A 490 -7.88 2.66 -3.38
C GLU A 490 -9.30 3.06 -2.99
N LEU A 491 -9.50 3.36 -1.70
CA LEU A 491 -10.79 3.74 -1.13
C LEU A 491 -10.82 5.19 -0.63
N PRO A 492 -9.88 5.69 0.21
CA PRO A 492 -9.98 6.99 0.88
C PRO A 492 -10.12 8.20 -0.05
N ALA A 493 -9.25 8.33 -1.06
CA ALA A 493 -9.32 9.44 -2.02
C ALA A 493 -10.51 9.29 -2.96
N THR A 494 -10.83 8.05 -3.35
CA THR A 494 -11.96 7.75 -4.21
C THR A 494 -13.28 8.18 -3.58
N LEU A 495 -13.49 7.88 -2.30
CA LEU A 495 -14.70 8.27 -1.56
C LEU A 495 -14.93 9.79 -1.55
N LEU A 496 -13.85 10.58 -1.44
CA LEU A 496 -13.92 12.03 -1.34
C LEU A 496 -14.03 12.75 -2.70
N LEU A 497 -13.43 12.18 -3.75
CA LEU A 497 -13.25 12.87 -5.04
C LEU A 497 -14.05 12.26 -6.20
N ARG A 498 -14.66 11.09 -6.02
CA ARG A 498 -15.41 10.47 -7.12
C ARG A 498 -16.63 11.31 -7.52
N PRO A 499 -16.90 11.47 -8.81
CA PRO A 499 -18.14 12.04 -9.29
C PRO A 499 -19.34 11.19 -8.90
N PHE A 500 -20.53 11.78 -8.92
CA PHE A 500 -21.78 11.04 -8.76
C PHE A 500 -21.89 9.95 -9.84
N ASP A 501 -22.53 8.83 -9.51
CA ASP A 501 -22.74 7.66 -10.38
C ASP A 501 -21.47 6.97 -10.91
N THR A 502 -20.29 7.26 -10.36
CA THR A 502 -19.04 6.61 -10.77
C THR A 502 -18.45 5.73 -9.66
N ASP A 503 -19.31 4.89 -9.07
CA ASP A 503 -18.88 3.96 -8.04
C ASP A 503 -17.86 2.96 -8.57
N THR A 504 -16.80 2.75 -7.76
CA THR A 504 -15.80 1.68 -8.01
C THR A 504 -16.10 0.47 -7.16
N LEU A 505 -15.47 -0.67 -7.46
CA LEU A 505 -15.59 -1.88 -6.66
C LEU A 505 -15.24 -1.64 -5.18
N ALA A 506 -14.19 -0.84 -4.89
CA ALA A 506 -13.78 -0.52 -3.53
C ALA A 506 -14.85 0.28 -2.77
N VAL A 507 -15.44 1.28 -3.42
CA VAL A 507 -16.48 2.12 -2.83
C VAL A 507 -17.75 1.33 -2.57
N ILE A 508 -18.19 0.52 -3.53
CA ILE A 508 -19.40 -0.30 -3.37
C ILE A 508 -19.21 -1.37 -2.29
N ALA A 509 -18.07 -2.07 -2.27
CA ALA A 509 -17.78 -3.04 -1.22
C ALA A 509 -17.83 -2.37 0.16
N HIS A 510 -17.28 -1.16 0.30
CA HIS A 510 -17.31 -0.41 1.53
C HIS A 510 -18.72 0.03 1.94
N ASN A 511 -19.50 0.61 1.02
CA ASN A 511 -20.85 1.08 1.31
C ASN A 511 -21.76 -0.08 1.72
N LEU A 512 -21.75 -1.19 0.98
CA LEU A 512 -22.54 -2.37 1.30
C LEU A 512 -22.13 -2.99 2.65
N ALA A 513 -20.83 -3.03 2.96
CA ALA A 513 -20.35 -3.53 4.24
C ALA A 513 -20.77 -2.60 5.40
N ARG A 514 -20.71 -1.28 5.20
CA ARG A 514 -21.18 -0.28 6.18
C ARG A 514 -22.67 -0.39 6.46
N ASP A 515 -23.45 -0.73 5.43
CA ASP A 515 -24.89 -0.96 5.52
C ASP A 515 -25.24 -2.38 6.04
N GLU A 516 -24.25 -3.12 6.56
CA GLU A 516 -24.35 -4.49 7.08
C GLU A 516 -24.83 -5.54 6.04
N ARG A 517 -24.71 -5.22 4.74
CA ARG A 517 -25.07 -6.08 3.60
C ARG A 517 -23.85 -6.89 3.13
N LEU A 518 -23.24 -7.67 4.04
CA LEU A 518 -21.96 -8.35 3.81
C LEU A 518 -22.03 -9.41 2.70
N GLY A 519 -23.18 -10.08 2.52
CA GLY A 519 -23.38 -11.03 1.42
C GLY A 519 -23.24 -10.38 0.05
N GLU A 520 -23.83 -9.21 -0.13
CA GLU A 520 -23.74 -8.44 -1.38
C GLU A 520 -22.35 -7.77 -1.56
N ALA A 521 -21.70 -7.37 -0.46
CA ALA A 521 -20.34 -6.83 -0.48
C ALA A 521 -19.30 -7.87 -0.89
N ALA A 522 -19.60 -9.18 -0.73
CA ALA A 522 -18.65 -10.26 -0.94
C ALA A 522 -18.16 -10.37 -2.39
N LEU A 523 -19.06 -10.22 -3.39
CA LEU A 523 -18.65 -10.32 -4.79
C LEU A 523 -17.74 -9.17 -5.25
N PRO A 524 -18.05 -7.87 -5.01
CA PRO A 524 -17.10 -6.78 -5.26
C PRO A 524 -15.77 -6.98 -4.54
N ALA A 525 -15.80 -7.42 -3.27
CA ALA A 525 -14.60 -7.69 -2.49
C ALA A 525 -13.73 -8.79 -3.09
N LEU A 526 -14.32 -9.93 -3.46
CA LEU A 526 -13.62 -11.04 -4.16
C LEU A 526 -13.03 -10.59 -5.49
N SER A 527 -13.72 -9.71 -6.21
CA SER A 527 -13.21 -9.18 -7.49
C SER A 527 -11.97 -8.31 -7.31
N ILE A 528 -11.93 -7.48 -6.25
CA ILE A 528 -10.74 -6.70 -5.90
C ILE A 528 -9.58 -7.65 -5.55
N VAL A 529 -9.84 -8.70 -4.77
CA VAL A 529 -8.83 -9.71 -4.41
C VAL A 529 -8.30 -10.42 -5.65
N ALA A 530 -9.17 -10.81 -6.58
CA ALA A 530 -8.77 -11.45 -7.83
C ALA A 530 -7.84 -10.55 -8.67
N VAL A 531 -8.17 -9.26 -8.78
CA VAL A 531 -7.29 -8.27 -9.42
C VAL A 531 -5.98 -8.12 -8.65
N GLY A 532 -6.03 -8.08 -7.32
CA GLY A 532 -4.85 -7.99 -6.45
C GLY A 532 -3.91 -9.19 -6.53
N LEU A 533 -4.39 -10.36 -6.92
CA LEU A 533 -3.55 -11.56 -7.12
C LEU A 533 -2.61 -11.44 -8.33
N VAL A 534 -2.97 -10.64 -9.35
CA VAL A 534 -2.19 -10.57 -10.60
C VAL A 534 -0.74 -10.11 -10.36
N PRO A 535 -0.45 -9.01 -9.63
CA PRO A 535 0.94 -8.64 -9.32
C PRO A 535 1.67 -9.70 -8.51
N VAL A 536 0.99 -10.34 -7.56
CA VAL A 536 1.58 -11.39 -6.73
C VAL A 536 2.05 -12.56 -7.60
N LEU A 537 1.24 -12.97 -8.59
CA LEU A 537 1.61 -14.00 -9.55
C LEU A 537 2.77 -13.59 -10.47
N VAL A 538 2.83 -12.32 -10.87
CA VAL A 538 3.97 -11.77 -11.66
C VAL A 538 5.26 -11.79 -10.85
N VAL A 539 5.22 -11.32 -9.61
CA VAL A 539 6.39 -11.36 -8.71
C VAL A 539 6.85 -12.80 -8.45
N MET A 540 5.92 -13.72 -8.28
CA MET A 540 6.21 -15.15 -8.12
C MET A 540 6.98 -15.71 -9.31
N ARG A 541 6.51 -15.46 -10.54
CA ARG A 541 7.20 -15.90 -11.77
C ARG A 541 8.61 -15.30 -11.88
N ALA A 542 8.77 -14.04 -11.52
CA ALA A 542 10.07 -13.37 -11.53
C ALA A 542 11.07 -13.95 -10.50
N LEU A 543 10.59 -14.48 -9.38
CA LEU A 543 11.42 -15.14 -8.37
C LEU A 543 11.83 -16.56 -8.79
N ASP A 544 11.00 -17.28 -9.54
CA ASP A 544 11.30 -18.63 -10.04
C ASP A 544 12.30 -18.59 -11.20
N THR A 545 12.23 -17.61 -12.11
CA THR A 545 13.15 -17.46 -13.25
C THR A 545 14.58 -17.08 -12.86
N ARG A 546 14.82 -16.60 -11.64
CA ARG A 546 16.18 -16.35 -11.12
C ARG A 546 16.90 -17.60 -10.61
N LYS A 547 16.23 -18.75 -10.54
CA LYS A 547 16.79 -20.02 -10.06
C LYS A 547 17.10 -21.02 -11.18
N ASN A 548 16.69 -20.72 -12.40
CA ASN A 548 17.07 -21.40 -13.63
C ASN A 548 18.07 -20.52 -14.40
#